data_6048cf71c103c50c8a2e1aa917fe68f5
#
_entry.id   6048cf71c103c50c8a2e1aa917fe68f5
#
_cell.length_a   1.000
_cell.length_b   1.000
_cell.length_c   1.000
_cell.angle_alpha   90.00
_cell.angle_beta   90.00
_cell.angle_gamma   90.00
#
_symmetry.space_group_name_H-M   'P 1'
#
loop_
_entity.id
_entity.type
_entity.pdbx_description
1 polymer ?
#
loop_
_entity_poly.entity_id
_entity_poly.type
_entity_poly.pdbx_seq_one_letter_code
_entity_poly.pdbx_strand_id
1 'polypeptide(L)'
;KLNYETVKKITCGAARITEDGGFRFYRFTQEQEEVYRKYRSWFFEKTFSTPGVCLNFNTDSRNLYLKVDVSRATTRSCFTFDIFCDGKLTDCIRNFEDNDIPEL
;
A
#
# COMPACT_ATOMS: atom_id res chain seq x y z
N LYS A 1 -5.35 -10.99 -14.05
CA LYS A 1 -5.70 -10.33 -12.78
C LYS A 1 -5.63 -11.31 -11.62
N LEU A 2 -4.93 -10.95 -10.56
CA LEU A 2 -4.80 -11.80 -9.38
C LEU A 2 -6.10 -11.85 -8.59
N ASN A 3 -6.43 -13.02 -8.04
CA ASN A 3 -7.58 -13.17 -7.17
C ASN A 3 -7.19 -12.90 -5.70
N TYR A 4 -8.21 -12.79 -4.84
CA TYR A 4 -8.03 -12.48 -3.42
C TYR A 4 -7.11 -13.48 -2.69
N GLU A 5 -7.30 -14.78 -2.94
CA GLU A 5 -6.50 -15.81 -2.27
C GLU A 5 -5.03 -15.71 -2.65
N THR A 6 -4.73 -15.42 -3.90
CA THR A 6 -3.35 -15.23 -4.37
C THR A 6 -2.74 -13.98 -3.75
N VAL A 7 -3.47 -12.87 -3.76
CA VAL A 7 -3.00 -11.61 -3.17
C VAL A 7 -2.73 -11.79 -1.68
N LYS A 8 -3.61 -12.49 -0.97
CA LYS A 8 -3.43 -12.78 0.45
C LYS A 8 -2.15 -13.56 0.73
N LYS A 9 -1.83 -14.54 -0.12
CA LYS A 9 -0.63 -15.38 0.04
C LYS A 9 0.67 -14.61 -0.17
N ILE A 10 0.69 -13.68 -1.12
CA ILE A 10 1.91 -12.96 -1.49
C ILE A 10 2.12 -11.67 -0.71
N THR A 11 1.14 -11.24 0.07
CA THR A 11 1.19 -9.98 0.82
C THR A 11 1.93 -10.17 2.14
N CYS A 12 2.82 -9.23 2.43
CA CYS A 12 3.56 -9.12 3.69
C CYS A 12 3.29 -7.76 4.33
N GLY A 13 3.22 -7.71 5.65
CA GLY A 13 3.11 -6.45 6.38
C GLY A 13 1.70 -5.90 6.53
N ALA A 14 0.69 -6.58 6.03
CA ALA A 14 -0.71 -6.19 6.21
C ALA A 14 -1.37 -7.04 7.28
N ALA A 15 -2.09 -6.41 8.21
CA ALA A 15 -2.87 -7.13 9.21
C ALA A 15 -4.13 -7.76 8.61
N ARG A 16 -4.71 -7.11 7.61
CA ARG A 16 -5.89 -7.62 6.89
C ARG A 16 -5.97 -7.03 5.49
N ILE A 17 -6.70 -7.73 4.63
CA ILE A 17 -6.92 -7.35 3.24
C ILE A 17 -8.42 -7.47 2.96
N THR A 18 -9.00 -6.46 2.30
CA THR A 18 -10.39 -6.51 1.84
C THR A 18 -10.44 -6.39 0.33
N GLU A 19 -11.48 -6.95 -0.28
CA GLU A 19 -11.73 -6.86 -1.71
C GLU A 19 -13.08 -6.19 -1.95
N ASP A 20 -13.05 -5.09 -2.72
CA ASP A 20 -14.24 -4.38 -3.16
C ASP A 20 -13.88 -3.58 -4.42
N GLY A 21 -13.99 -4.24 -5.58
CA GLY A 21 -13.55 -3.65 -6.85
C GLY A 21 -12.04 -3.53 -6.99
N GLY A 22 -11.29 -3.94 -6.01
CA GLY A 22 -9.85 -3.92 -5.91
C GLY A 22 -9.45 -4.42 -4.53
N PHE A 23 -8.17 -4.38 -4.22
CA PHE A 23 -7.67 -4.84 -2.93
C PHE A 23 -7.27 -3.64 -2.08
N ARG A 24 -7.67 -3.68 -0.80
CA ARG A 24 -7.29 -2.69 0.18
C ARG A 24 -6.52 -3.36 1.30
N PHE A 25 -5.36 -2.80 1.63
CA PHE A 25 -4.43 -3.34 2.61
C PHE A 25 -4.48 -2.48 3.86
N TYR A 26 -4.60 -3.13 5.03
CA TYR A 26 -4.66 -2.47 6.32
C TYR A 26 -3.48 -2.92 7.17
N ARG A 27 -2.71 -1.96 7.68
CA ARG A 27 -1.56 -2.24 8.56
C ARG A 27 -1.98 -2.70 9.95
N PHE A 28 -3.17 -2.32 10.35
CA PHE A 28 -3.66 -2.53 11.71
C PHE A 28 -4.93 -3.38 11.70
N THR A 29 -5.17 -4.07 12.82
CA THR A 29 -6.44 -4.77 13.04
C THR A 29 -7.55 -3.75 13.24
N GLN A 30 -8.81 -4.18 13.10
CA GLN A 30 -9.96 -3.32 13.37
C GLN A 30 -9.95 -2.80 14.80
N GLU A 31 -9.53 -3.62 15.76
CA GLU A 31 -9.44 -3.24 17.17
C GLU A 31 -8.42 -2.13 17.39
N GLN A 32 -7.26 -2.25 16.75
CA GLN A 32 -6.23 -1.21 16.81
C GLN A 32 -6.71 0.11 16.19
N GLU A 33 -7.42 0.04 15.06
CA GLU A 33 -7.98 1.22 14.39
C GLU A 33 -9.02 1.91 15.27
N GLU A 34 -9.87 1.15 15.98
CA GLU A 34 -10.85 1.71 16.91
C GLU A 34 -10.18 2.48 18.05
N VAL A 35 -9.06 1.98 18.56
CA VAL A 35 -8.28 2.68 19.58
C VAL A 35 -7.81 4.03 19.06
N TYR A 36 -7.25 4.06 17.85
CA TYR A 36 -6.81 5.33 17.25
C TYR A 36 -7.98 6.27 16.97
N ARG A 37 -9.09 5.77 16.47
CA ARG A 37 -10.28 6.58 16.20
C ARG A 37 -10.81 7.24 17.48
N LYS A 38 -10.83 6.49 18.58
CA LYS A 38 -11.39 6.95 19.86
C LYS A 38 -10.48 7.96 20.56
N TYR A 39 -9.17 7.73 20.57
CA TYR A 39 -8.22 8.50 21.37
C TYR A 39 -7.39 9.47 20.57
N ARG A 40 -7.21 9.23 19.25
CA ARG A 40 -6.38 10.06 18.38
C ARG A 40 -6.93 10.05 16.96
N SER A 41 -8.03 10.76 16.74
CA SER A 41 -8.74 10.74 15.46
C SER A 41 -7.86 11.11 14.25
N TRP A 42 -6.90 11.98 14.43
CA TRP A 42 -5.99 12.38 13.34
C TRP A 42 -4.98 11.26 13.00
N PHE A 43 -4.64 10.40 13.94
CA PHE A 43 -3.87 9.18 13.65
C PHE A 43 -4.71 8.13 12.95
N PHE A 44 -6.00 8.08 13.24
CA PHE A 44 -6.89 7.11 12.61
C PHE A 44 -6.83 7.19 11.09
N GLU A 45 -6.84 8.37 10.53
CA GLU A 45 -6.73 8.56 9.08
C GLU A 45 -5.40 8.02 8.53
N LYS A 46 -4.32 8.12 9.30
CA LYS A 46 -3.01 7.62 8.90
C LYS A 46 -2.91 6.09 8.96
N THR A 47 -3.83 5.40 9.63
CA THR A 47 -3.84 3.94 9.66
C THR A 47 -4.11 3.35 8.28
N PHE A 48 -4.72 4.12 7.37
CA PHE A 48 -5.00 3.66 6.00
C PHE A 48 -3.80 3.76 5.07
N SER A 49 -2.72 4.40 5.48
CA SER A 49 -1.48 4.38 4.72
C SER A 49 -0.81 3.01 4.81
N THR A 50 -0.07 2.62 3.78
CA THR A 50 0.46 1.26 3.65
C THR A 50 2.00 1.16 3.63
N PRO A 51 2.79 2.02 4.33
CA PRO A 51 4.23 1.80 4.37
C PRO A 51 4.55 0.46 5.04
N GLY A 52 5.49 -0.29 4.47
CA GLY A 52 5.85 -1.61 4.94
C GLY A 52 4.99 -2.75 4.42
N VAL A 53 3.89 -2.46 3.74
CA VAL A 53 3.12 -3.50 3.03
C VAL A 53 3.83 -3.79 1.72
N CYS A 54 4.08 -5.05 1.44
CA CYS A 54 4.70 -5.46 0.18
C CYS A 54 4.05 -6.71 -0.38
N LEU A 55 4.17 -6.87 -1.68
CA LEU A 55 3.79 -8.08 -2.39
C LEU A 55 5.07 -8.80 -2.80
N ASN A 56 5.20 -10.06 -2.42
CA ASN A 56 6.38 -10.86 -2.70
C ASN A 56 5.96 -12.13 -3.42
N PHE A 57 6.44 -12.31 -4.65
CA PHE A 57 6.05 -13.45 -5.49
C PHE A 57 7.11 -13.75 -6.54
N ASN A 58 7.05 -14.95 -7.07
CA ASN A 58 7.82 -15.38 -8.22
C ASN A 58 6.95 -15.40 -9.46
N THR A 59 7.47 -14.94 -10.58
CA THR A 59 6.74 -14.94 -11.84
C THR A 59 7.71 -15.07 -13.01
N ASP A 60 7.23 -15.64 -14.09
CA ASP A 60 7.92 -15.70 -15.39
C ASP A 60 7.37 -14.66 -16.38
N SER A 61 6.44 -13.84 -15.92
CA SER A 61 5.85 -12.78 -16.75
C SER A 61 6.86 -11.69 -17.05
N ARG A 62 6.83 -11.19 -18.27
CA ARG A 62 7.70 -10.09 -18.71
C ARG A 62 7.17 -8.71 -18.32
N ASN A 63 5.86 -8.62 -18.08
CA ASN A 63 5.18 -7.35 -17.80
C ASN A 63 4.39 -7.48 -16.50
N LEU A 64 4.46 -6.42 -15.71
CA LEU A 64 3.67 -6.27 -14.49
C LEU A 64 2.82 -5.02 -14.64
N TYR A 65 1.51 -5.15 -14.42
CA TYR A 65 0.58 -4.03 -14.47
C TYR A 65 0.04 -3.76 -13.07
N LEU A 66 0.19 -2.52 -12.63
CA LEU A 66 -0.29 -2.08 -11.34
C LEU A 66 -1.30 -0.94 -11.55
N LYS A 67 -2.52 -1.15 -11.09
CA LYS A 67 -3.56 -0.13 -11.08
C LYS A 67 -3.86 0.25 -9.64
N VAL A 68 -3.72 1.54 -9.33
CA VAL A 68 -3.83 2.04 -7.96
C VAL A 68 -4.88 3.14 -7.89
N ASP A 69 -5.71 3.10 -6.86
CA ASP A 69 -6.62 4.19 -6.52
C ASP A 69 -6.08 4.89 -5.28
N VAL A 70 -5.70 6.16 -5.44
CA VAL A 70 -5.17 6.99 -4.36
C VAL A 70 -6.12 8.12 -3.98
N SER A 71 -7.36 8.05 -4.41
CA SER A 71 -8.36 9.12 -4.21
C SER A 71 -8.66 9.42 -2.74
N ARG A 72 -8.32 8.51 -1.83
CA ARG A 72 -8.55 8.66 -0.39
C ARG A 72 -7.28 8.92 0.41
N ALA A 73 -6.24 9.38 -0.24
CA ALA A 73 -5.03 9.80 0.47
C ALA A 73 -5.37 11.01 1.37
N THR A 74 -5.16 10.86 2.68
CA THR A 74 -5.68 11.81 3.66
C THR A 74 -4.74 12.97 3.95
N THR A 75 -3.43 12.74 3.85
CA THR A 75 -2.43 13.76 4.20
C THR A 75 -1.57 14.17 3.02
N ARG A 76 -1.38 13.29 2.06
CA ARG A 76 -0.58 13.56 0.87
C ARG A 76 -1.18 12.80 -0.31
N SER A 77 -1.26 13.46 -1.44
CA SER A 77 -1.67 12.83 -2.70
C SER A 77 -0.52 12.11 -3.40
N CYS A 78 0.68 12.13 -2.80
CA CYS A 78 1.86 11.48 -3.34
C CYS A 78 1.90 10.00 -2.95
N PHE A 79 2.31 9.16 -3.90
CA PHE A 79 2.57 7.74 -3.61
C PHE A 79 3.88 7.30 -4.26
N THR A 80 4.44 6.23 -3.73
CA THR A 80 5.61 5.58 -4.30
C THR A 80 5.50 4.07 -4.11
N PHE A 81 5.94 3.33 -5.13
CA PHE A 81 6.06 1.87 -5.08
C PHE A 81 7.47 1.51 -5.53
N ASP A 82 8.21 0.86 -4.66
CA ASP A 82 9.53 0.36 -4.97
C ASP A 82 9.43 -1.06 -5.51
N ILE A 83 10.10 -1.34 -6.60
CA ILE A 83 10.09 -2.64 -7.26
C ILE A 83 11.47 -3.27 -7.12
N PHE A 84 11.50 -4.42 -6.45
CA PHE A 84 12.71 -5.20 -6.23
C PHE A 84 12.64 -6.49 -7.05
N CYS A 85 13.70 -6.78 -7.79
CA CYS A 85 13.89 -8.05 -8.47
C CYS A 85 15.14 -8.73 -7.94
N ASP A 86 14.99 -9.97 -7.46
CA ASP A 86 16.09 -10.76 -6.90
C ASP A 86 16.87 -9.99 -5.81
N GLY A 87 16.13 -9.28 -4.97
CA GLY A 87 16.70 -8.52 -3.86
C GLY A 87 17.31 -7.17 -4.23
N LYS A 88 17.22 -6.76 -5.49
CA LYS A 88 17.75 -5.47 -5.95
C LYS A 88 16.62 -4.54 -6.34
N LEU A 89 16.72 -3.28 -5.90
CA LEU A 89 15.82 -2.22 -6.35
C LEU A 89 16.03 -1.97 -7.84
N THR A 90 15.01 -2.26 -8.65
CA THR A 90 15.08 -2.12 -10.12
C THR A 90 14.30 -0.93 -10.64
N ASP A 91 13.28 -0.49 -9.94
CA ASP A 91 12.43 0.62 -10.37
C ASP A 91 11.68 1.22 -9.18
N CYS A 92 11.19 2.42 -9.39
CA CYS A 92 10.36 3.13 -8.43
C CYS A 92 9.24 3.83 -9.20
N ILE A 93 8.00 3.44 -8.91
CA ILE A 93 6.82 4.06 -9.51
C ILE A 93 6.30 5.11 -8.55
N ARG A 94 6.24 6.36 -9.00
CA ARG A 94 5.77 7.46 -8.18
C ARG A 94 5.03 8.49 -9.02
N ASN A 95 4.15 9.26 -8.38
CA ASN A 95 3.35 10.29 -9.04
C ASN A 95 3.85 11.71 -8.76
N PHE A 96 5.09 11.86 -8.30
CA PHE A 96 5.66 13.16 -7.96
C PHE A 96 7.12 13.24 -8.42
N GLU A 97 7.58 14.47 -8.66
CA GLU A 97 9.01 14.77 -8.86
C GLU A 97 9.60 15.28 -7.55
N ASP A 98 10.93 15.26 -7.43
CA ASP A 98 11.61 15.67 -6.20
C ASP A 98 11.27 17.10 -5.78
N ASN A 99 10.98 17.96 -6.76
CA ASN A 99 10.61 19.37 -6.52
C ASN A 99 9.18 19.53 -6.00
N ASP A 100 8.34 18.51 -6.11
CA ASP A 100 6.94 18.54 -5.70
C ASP A 100 6.74 18.16 -4.24
N ILE A 101 7.80 17.69 -3.59
CA ILE A 101 7.72 17.26 -2.19
C ILE A 101 7.69 18.51 -1.31
N PRO A 102 6.61 18.75 -0.56
CA PRO A 102 6.57 19.90 0.33
C PRO A 102 7.62 19.74 1.43
N GLU A 103 8.31 20.82 1.73
CA GLU A 103 9.22 20.86 2.87
C GLU A 103 8.43 20.65 4.16
N LEU A 104 8.98 19.78 5.01
CA LEU A 104 8.38 19.50 6.31
C LEU A 104 8.73 20.57 7.31
#